data_6eb1ff8cd9ea358d9eb302ab81148295
#
_entry.id   6eb1ff8cd9ea358d9eb302ab81148295
#
_cell.length_a   1.000
_cell.length_b   1.000
_cell.length_c   1.000
_cell.angle_alpha   90.00
_cell.angle_beta   90.00
_cell.angle_gamma   90.00
#
_symmetry.space_group_name_H-M   'P 1'
#
loop_
_entity.id
_entity.type
_entity.pdbx_description
1 polymer ?
#
loop_
_entity_poly.entity_id
_entity_poly.type
_entity_poly.pdbx_seq_one_letter_code
_entity_poly.pdbx_strand_id
1 'polypeptide(L)'
;DFYKLTMDDFLKLELVKEKSAANMYNSIQASKERPLSRFLTALSIRHVGKETADIIAGEFSSVEALMDASVETLSNIEGIGDKIAQSIYEYFHNPSNIEMIVEFKKLGLIFENNIQTRTDELAGKTFVLTGTLASMTRDEAAERIKAKGGKTSSSVSKKTSYVVAGDNPGSKLDKAQNLGVIILNEDEFLKIIG
;
A
#
# COMPACT_ATOMS: atom_id res chain seq x y z
N ASP A 1 -22.04 6.22 6.91
CA ASP A 1 -20.80 6.13 7.68
C ASP A 1 -20.38 4.66 7.81
N PHE A 2 -19.67 4.16 6.79
CA PHE A 2 -19.36 2.73 6.62
C PHE A 2 -18.63 2.12 7.82
N TYR A 3 -17.77 2.88 8.49
CA TYR A 3 -16.98 2.37 9.62
C TYR A 3 -17.79 2.16 10.90
N LYS A 4 -19.04 2.64 10.97
CA LYS A 4 -19.97 2.46 12.08
C LYS A 4 -20.93 1.29 11.85
N LEU A 5 -20.95 0.72 10.62
CA LEU A 5 -21.85 -0.40 10.31
C LEU A 5 -21.42 -1.67 11.03
N THR A 6 -22.40 -2.36 11.54
CA THR A 6 -22.28 -3.66 12.17
C THR A 6 -22.60 -4.79 11.18
N MET A 7 -22.27 -6.03 11.54
CA MET A 7 -22.65 -7.18 10.74
C MET A 7 -24.17 -7.29 10.57
N ASP A 8 -24.94 -6.95 11.62
CA ASP A 8 -26.39 -6.95 11.60
C ASP A 8 -26.97 -5.94 10.60
N ASP A 9 -26.29 -4.82 10.38
CA ASP A 9 -26.73 -3.84 9.39
C ASP A 9 -26.61 -4.37 7.97
N PHE A 10 -25.57 -5.16 7.68
CA PHE A 10 -25.42 -5.83 6.40
C PHE A 10 -26.44 -6.94 6.19
N LEU A 11 -26.83 -7.67 7.25
CA LEU A 11 -27.84 -8.72 7.18
C LEU A 11 -29.26 -8.18 6.90
N LYS A 12 -29.52 -6.89 7.14
CA LYS A 12 -30.78 -6.23 6.79
C LYS A 12 -30.91 -5.92 5.29
N LEU A 13 -29.78 -5.99 4.54
CA LEU A 13 -29.80 -5.71 3.10
C LEU A 13 -30.43 -6.88 2.34
N GLU A 14 -31.27 -6.55 1.36
CA GLU A 14 -31.86 -7.54 0.49
C GLU A 14 -30.80 -8.37 -0.24
N LEU A 15 -31.00 -9.68 -0.32
CA LEU A 15 -30.09 -10.66 -0.95
C LEU A 15 -28.71 -10.84 -0.26
N VAL A 16 -28.45 -10.19 0.87
CA VAL A 16 -27.23 -10.39 1.65
C VAL A 16 -27.45 -11.48 2.70
N LYS A 17 -26.62 -12.53 2.64
CA LYS A 17 -26.59 -13.63 3.61
C LYS A 17 -25.34 -13.53 4.47
N GLU A 18 -25.27 -14.35 5.54
CA GLU A 18 -24.19 -14.33 6.54
C GLU A 18 -22.79 -14.25 5.94
N LYS A 19 -22.47 -15.10 4.93
CA LYS A 19 -21.15 -15.10 4.29
C LYS A 19 -20.85 -13.76 3.60
N SER A 20 -21.82 -13.17 2.93
CA SER A 20 -21.65 -11.88 2.24
C SER A 20 -21.55 -10.74 3.23
N ALA A 21 -22.38 -10.75 4.29
CA ALA A 21 -22.33 -9.78 5.37
C ALA A 21 -20.97 -9.81 6.09
N ALA A 22 -20.48 -11.02 6.41
CA ALA A 22 -19.16 -11.20 7.03
C ALA A 22 -18.03 -10.68 6.13
N ASN A 23 -18.07 -10.98 4.84
CA ASN A 23 -17.06 -10.48 3.90
C ASN A 23 -17.06 -8.94 3.81
N MET A 24 -18.23 -8.31 3.75
CA MET A 24 -18.36 -6.84 3.72
C MET A 24 -17.82 -6.24 5.01
N TYR A 25 -18.25 -6.73 6.16
CA TYR A 25 -17.79 -6.27 7.47
C TYR A 25 -16.26 -6.41 7.60
N ASN A 26 -15.72 -7.60 7.33
CA ASN A 26 -14.28 -7.86 7.43
C ASN A 26 -13.47 -7.00 6.46
N SER A 27 -13.96 -6.74 5.25
CA SER A 27 -13.31 -5.86 4.29
C SER A 27 -13.23 -4.42 4.80
N ILE A 28 -14.28 -3.92 5.47
CA ILE A 28 -14.28 -2.60 6.09
C ILE A 28 -13.31 -2.56 7.27
N GLN A 29 -13.30 -3.58 8.15
CA GLN A 29 -12.35 -3.61 9.26
C GLN A 29 -10.90 -3.66 8.74
N ALA A 30 -10.60 -4.51 7.77
CA ALA A 30 -9.27 -4.59 7.15
C ALA A 30 -8.84 -3.29 6.44
N SER A 31 -9.80 -2.46 6.01
CA SER A 31 -9.48 -1.17 5.39
C SER A 31 -8.96 -0.13 6.37
N LYS A 32 -9.16 -0.32 7.69
CA LYS A 32 -8.68 0.58 8.74
C LYS A 32 -7.16 0.57 8.91
N GLU A 33 -6.52 -0.52 8.50
CA GLU A 33 -5.07 -0.74 8.64
C GLU A 33 -4.33 -0.57 7.30
N ARG A 34 -4.92 0.17 6.37
CA ARG A 34 -4.27 0.40 5.07
C ARG A 34 -3.14 1.41 5.18
N PRO A 35 -2.06 1.24 4.39
CA PRO A 35 -0.93 2.17 4.36
C PRO A 35 -1.36 3.62 4.13
N LEU A 36 -0.59 4.56 4.69
CA LEU A 36 -0.84 6.00 4.56
C LEU A 36 -1.00 6.44 3.09
N SER A 37 -0.25 5.85 2.16
CA SER A 37 -0.36 6.18 0.73
C SER A 37 -1.74 5.84 0.14
N ARG A 38 -2.38 4.76 0.62
CA ARG A 38 -3.75 4.41 0.22
C ARG A 38 -4.76 5.38 0.79
N PHE A 39 -4.58 5.79 2.04
CA PHE A 39 -5.42 6.81 2.67
C PHE A 39 -5.32 8.14 1.92
N LEU A 40 -4.12 8.63 1.65
CA LEU A 40 -3.89 9.87 0.90
C LEU A 40 -4.53 9.84 -0.49
N THR A 41 -4.44 8.72 -1.19
CA THR A 41 -5.10 8.53 -2.49
C THR A 41 -6.63 8.61 -2.36
N ALA A 42 -7.20 8.04 -1.29
CA ALA A 42 -8.65 8.03 -1.04
C ALA A 42 -9.20 9.42 -0.67
N LEU A 43 -8.39 10.30 -0.10
CA LEU A 43 -8.78 11.68 0.24
C LEU A 43 -9.03 12.56 -0.99
N SER A 44 -8.61 12.12 -2.18
CA SER A 44 -8.80 12.84 -3.45
C SER A 44 -8.29 14.28 -3.40
N ILE A 45 -7.15 14.50 -2.75
CA ILE A 45 -6.48 15.80 -2.68
C ILE A 45 -6.11 16.24 -4.11
N ARG A 46 -6.41 17.49 -4.45
CA ARG A 46 -6.12 18.01 -5.78
C ARG A 46 -4.64 17.86 -6.12
N HIS A 47 -4.34 17.35 -7.31
CA HIS A 47 -2.99 17.04 -7.81
C HIS A 47 -2.26 15.90 -7.10
N VAL A 48 -2.89 15.23 -6.14
CA VAL A 48 -2.30 14.06 -5.45
C VAL A 48 -2.90 12.78 -6.02
N GLY A 49 -2.18 12.16 -6.94
CA GLY A 49 -2.47 10.82 -7.45
C GLY A 49 -1.71 9.75 -6.66
N LYS A 50 -1.82 8.50 -7.09
CA LYS A 50 -1.17 7.36 -6.43
C LYS A 50 0.34 7.54 -6.28
N GLU A 51 1.04 7.96 -7.35
CA GLU A 51 2.50 8.16 -7.32
C GLU A 51 2.90 9.24 -6.31
N THR A 52 2.20 10.38 -6.33
CA THR A 52 2.41 11.47 -5.37
C THR A 52 2.12 11.02 -3.93
N ALA A 53 1.04 10.27 -3.71
CA ALA A 53 0.70 9.72 -2.40
C ALA A 53 1.76 8.73 -1.89
N ASP A 54 2.34 7.91 -2.77
CA ASP A 54 3.44 7.00 -2.44
C ASP A 54 4.71 7.76 -2.05
N ILE A 55 5.03 8.85 -2.76
CA ILE A 55 6.19 9.73 -2.43
C ILE A 55 5.99 10.34 -1.04
N ILE A 56 4.83 10.98 -0.79
CA ILE A 56 4.52 11.62 0.50
C ILE A 56 4.55 10.59 1.64
N ALA A 57 3.93 9.44 1.45
CA ALA A 57 3.95 8.38 2.45
C ALA A 57 5.36 7.81 2.69
N GLY A 58 6.30 7.97 1.77
CA GLY A 58 7.70 7.63 1.96
C GLY A 58 8.47 8.60 2.85
N GLU A 59 8.01 9.85 2.96
CA GLU A 59 8.69 10.91 3.71
C GLU A 59 8.08 11.14 5.11
N PHE A 60 6.79 10.83 5.29
CA PHE A 60 6.10 11.06 6.54
C PHE A 60 5.69 9.76 7.23
N SER A 61 5.97 9.66 8.53
CA SER A 61 5.63 8.48 9.34
C SER A 61 4.15 8.39 9.70
N SER A 62 3.45 9.52 9.70
CA SER A 62 2.03 9.58 10.08
C SER A 62 1.32 10.73 9.38
N VAL A 63 -0.02 10.72 9.42
CA VAL A 63 -0.82 11.83 8.90
C VAL A 63 -0.61 13.10 9.72
N GLU A 64 -0.34 13.00 11.02
CA GLU A 64 -0.05 14.15 11.88
C GLU A 64 1.23 14.85 11.44
N ALA A 65 2.30 14.10 11.24
CA ALA A 65 3.56 14.66 10.74
C ALA A 65 3.37 15.38 9.39
N LEU A 66 2.46 14.87 8.54
CA LEU A 66 2.10 15.51 7.28
C LEU A 66 1.26 16.76 7.48
N MET A 67 0.33 16.77 8.46
CA MET A 67 -0.50 17.93 8.81
C MET A 67 0.34 19.09 9.35
N ASP A 68 1.41 18.79 10.08
CA ASP A 68 2.32 19.80 10.67
C ASP A 68 3.36 20.32 9.65
N ALA A 69 3.44 19.74 8.47
CA ALA A 69 4.43 20.11 7.46
C ALA A 69 4.11 21.47 6.82
N SER A 70 5.14 22.31 6.66
CA SER A 70 5.02 23.57 5.92
C SER A 70 5.02 23.33 4.39
N VAL A 71 4.52 24.33 3.65
CA VAL A 71 4.61 24.32 2.17
C VAL A 71 6.04 24.15 1.70
N GLU A 72 7.00 24.81 2.37
CA GLU A 72 8.43 24.73 2.06
C GLU A 72 8.97 23.30 2.27
N THR A 73 8.62 22.67 3.40
CA THR A 73 8.99 21.27 3.68
C THR A 73 8.46 20.33 2.58
N LEU A 74 7.21 20.52 2.18
CA LEU A 74 6.57 19.72 1.14
C LEU A 74 7.20 19.95 -0.24
N SER A 75 7.53 21.20 -0.60
CA SER A 75 8.13 21.53 -1.90
C SER A 75 9.57 21.01 -2.06
N ASN A 76 10.28 20.78 -0.94
CA ASN A 76 11.63 20.23 -0.96
C ASN A 76 11.68 18.72 -1.21
N ILE A 77 10.53 18.04 -1.21
CA ILE A 77 10.44 16.60 -1.51
C ILE A 77 10.61 16.40 -3.03
N GLU A 78 11.53 15.52 -3.42
CA GLU A 78 11.73 15.20 -4.84
C GLU A 78 10.42 14.65 -5.46
N GLY A 79 9.98 15.26 -6.55
CA GLY A 79 8.73 14.94 -7.23
C GLY A 79 7.50 15.70 -6.73
N ILE A 80 7.62 16.56 -5.72
CA ILE A 80 6.57 17.43 -5.21
C ILE A 80 6.86 18.88 -5.59
N GLY A 81 6.14 19.40 -6.57
CA GLY A 81 6.24 20.81 -6.95
C GLY A 81 5.34 21.71 -6.10
N ASP A 82 5.58 23.04 -6.18
CA ASP A 82 4.88 24.06 -5.38
C ASP A 82 3.35 23.93 -5.40
N LYS A 83 2.77 23.63 -6.57
CA LYS A 83 1.31 23.47 -6.71
C LYS A 83 0.77 22.27 -5.94
N ILE A 84 1.54 21.20 -5.90
CA ILE A 84 1.17 19.98 -5.15
C ILE A 84 1.31 20.27 -3.66
N ALA A 85 2.46 20.84 -3.26
CA ALA A 85 2.73 21.22 -1.88
C ALA A 85 1.64 22.13 -1.31
N GLN A 86 1.26 23.16 -2.07
CA GLN A 86 0.20 24.08 -1.69
C GLN A 86 -1.16 23.37 -1.55
N SER A 87 -1.51 22.47 -2.47
CA SER A 87 -2.77 21.70 -2.41
C SER A 87 -2.84 20.79 -1.19
N ILE A 88 -1.71 20.15 -0.83
CA ILE A 88 -1.61 19.31 0.37
C ILE A 88 -1.77 20.17 1.63
N TYR A 89 -1.02 21.25 1.72
CA TYR A 89 -1.08 22.17 2.84
C TYR A 89 -2.49 22.70 3.08
N GLU A 90 -3.15 23.24 2.04
CA GLU A 90 -4.52 23.75 2.11
C GLU A 90 -5.52 22.68 2.55
N TYR A 91 -5.36 21.45 2.04
CA TYR A 91 -6.24 20.35 2.42
C TYR A 91 -6.17 20.04 3.91
N PHE A 92 -4.96 19.91 4.46
CA PHE A 92 -4.74 19.52 5.86
C PHE A 92 -4.92 20.70 6.83
N HIS A 93 -5.00 21.94 6.34
CA HIS A 93 -5.31 23.12 7.14
C HIS A 93 -6.79 23.57 7.02
N ASN A 94 -7.60 22.83 6.26
CA ASN A 94 -9.04 23.06 6.21
C ASN A 94 -9.72 22.45 7.45
N PRO A 95 -10.46 23.24 8.26
CA PRO A 95 -11.09 22.75 9.49
C PRO A 95 -11.98 21.51 9.29
N SER A 96 -12.77 21.47 8.21
CA SER A 96 -13.66 20.34 7.93
C SER A 96 -12.87 19.04 7.62
N ASN A 97 -11.71 19.15 6.99
CA ASN A 97 -10.86 18.00 6.72
C ASN A 97 -10.15 17.51 7.99
N ILE A 98 -9.74 18.45 8.86
CA ILE A 98 -9.16 18.11 10.16
C ILE A 98 -10.19 17.35 11.00
N GLU A 99 -11.43 17.86 11.10
CA GLU A 99 -12.50 17.20 11.83
C GLU A 99 -12.78 15.80 11.29
N MET A 100 -12.79 15.63 9.97
CA MET A 100 -12.96 14.33 9.33
C MET A 100 -11.84 13.34 9.68
N ILE A 101 -10.58 13.78 9.68
CA ILE A 101 -9.43 12.94 10.03
C ILE A 101 -9.51 12.54 11.52
N VAL A 102 -9.86 13.46 12.40
CA VAL A 102 -10.08 13.18 13.83
C VAL A 102 -11.19 12.15 14.03
N GLU A 103 -12.28 12.26 13.28
CA GLU A 103 -13.38 11.28 13.35
C GLU A 103 -12.94 9.89 12.84
N PHE A 104 -12.16 9.82 11.75
CA PHE A 104 -11.59 8.56 11.27
C PHE A 104 -10.70 7.88 12.31
N LYS A 105 -9.87 8.66 13.04
CA LYS A 105 -9.07 8.12 14.15
C LYS A 105 -9.92 7.53 15.27
N LYS A 106 -11.00 8.23 15.65
CA LYS A 106 -11.95 7.71 16.65
C LYS A 106 -12.63 6.43 16.20
N LEU A 107 -12.78 6.22 14.89
CA LEU A 107 -13.31 5.00 14.29
C LEU A 107 -12.27 3.88 14.15
N GLY A 108 -11.05 4.13 14.60
CA GLY A 108 -9.96 3.14 14.65
C GLY A 108 -9.17 3.02 13.33
N LEU A 109 -9.21 4.03 12.46
CA LEU A 109 -8.32 4.07 11.32
C LEU A 109 -6.89 4.40 11.78
N ILE A 110 -5.92 3.63 11.29
CA ILE A 110 -4.50 3.79 11.58
C ILE A 110 -3.86 4.51 10.39
N PHE A 111 -3.29 5.68 10.64
CA PHE A 111 -2.64 6.52 9.62
C PHE A 111 -1.12 6.52 9.79
N GLU A 112 -0.62 5.52 10.48
CA GLU A 112 0.82 5.34 10.63
C GLU A 112 1.35 4.61 9.41
N ASN A 113 2.37 5.19 8.84
CA ASN A 113 3.22 4.44 7.97
C ASN A 113 4.20 3.72 8.89
N ASN A 114 4.16 2.41 8.94
CA ASN A 114 5.38 1.70 9.26
C ASN A 114 6.37 2.11 8.16
N ILE A 115 7.08 3.21 8.38
CA ILE A 115 8.31 3.47 7.65
C ILE A 115 9.21 2.32 8.10
N GLN A 116 9.02 1.16 7.49
CA GLN A 116 10.11 0.21 7.38
C GLN A 116 11.19 1.06 6.72
N THR A 117 12.20 1.39 7.51
CA THR A 117 13.39 2.09 7.03
C THR A 117 13.69 1.53 5.66
N ARG A 118 13.51 2.36 4.61
CA ARG A 118 13.87 1.97 3.26
C ARG A 118 15.32 1.52 3.37
N THR A 119 15.52 0.23 3.37
CA THR A 119 16.86 -0.33 3.28
C THR A 119 17.11 -0.54 1.78
N ASP A 120 18.34 -0.31 1.35
CA ASP A 120 18.73 -0.56 -0.04
C ASP A 120 19.20 -2.01 -0.26
N GLU A 121 18.79 -2.92 0.64
CA GLU A 121 19.20 -4.34 0.59
C GLU A 121 18.84 -5.01 -0.73
N LEU A 122 17.74 -4.61 -1.35
CA LEU A 122 17.28 -5.11 -2.63
C LEU A 122 17.45 -4.10 -3.78
N ALA A 123 18.27 -3.05 -3.58
CA ALA A 123 18.52 -2.06 -4.61
C ALA A 123 19.03 -2.72 -5.91
N GLY A 124 18.45 -2.34 -7.04
CA GLY A 124 18.79 -2.91 -8.35
C GLY A 124 18.24 -4.32 -8.61
N LYS A 125 17.57 -4.96 -7.65
CA LYS A 125 16.93 -6.27 -7.83
C LYS A 125 15.51 -6.11 -8.37
N THR A 126 15.16 -6.95 -9.35
CA THR A 126 13.82 -7.00 -9.93
C THR A 126 13.19 -8.36 -9.64
N PHE A 127 12.00 -8.33 -9.05
CA PHE A 127 11.21 -9.51 -8.68
C PHE A 127 10.00 -9.67 -9.60
N VAL A 128 9.64 -10.92 -9.88
CA VAL A 128 8.37 -11.27 -10.52
C VAL A 128 7.64 -12.25 -9.62
N LEU A 129 6.39 -11.93 -9.29
CA LEU A 129 5.54 -12.79 -8.45
C LEU A 129 4.62 -13.63 -9.33
N THR A 130 4.54 -14.95 -9.05
CA THR A 130 3.67 -15.90 -9.76
C THR A 130 3.07 -16.91 -8.80
N GLY A 131 1.84 -17.35 -9.06
CA GLY A 131 1.10 -18.19 -8.12
C GLY A 131 0.50 -17.40 -6.97
N THR A 132 0.01 -18.10 -5.95
CA THR A 132 -0.61 -17.55 -4.74
C THR A 132 0.33 -17.77 -3.57
N LEU A 133 0.67 -16.70 -2.85
CA LEU A 133 1.43 -16.80 -1.61
C LEU A 133 0.45 -17.13 -0.47
N ALA A 134 0.87 -18.00 0.44
CA ALA A 134 0.03 -18.44 1.55
C ALA A 134 -0.04 -17.40 2.68
N SER A 135 1.06 -16.68 2.93
CA SER A 135 1.22 -15.76 4.06
C SER A 135 0.84 -14.31 3.76
N MET A 136 0.76 -13.92 2.47
CA MET A 136 0.50 -12.53 2.09
C MET A 136 -0.07 -12.39 0.68
N THR A 137 -0.69 -11.25 0.40
CA THR A 137 -1.15 -10.89 -0.94
C THR A 137 0.02 -10.46 -1.84
N ARG A 138 -0.21 -10.47 -3.17
CA ARG A 138 0.79 -9.95 -4.13
C ARG A 138 1.14 -8.49 -3.90
N ASP A 139 0.16 -7.69 -3.52
CA ASP A 139 0.36 -6.27 -3.27
C ASP A 139 1.22 -6.06 -2.03
N GLU A 140 0.98 -6.82 -0.96
CA GLU A 140 1.81 -6.80 0.25
C GLU A 140 3.25 -7.26 -0.03
N ALA A 141 3.44 -8.32 -0.81
CA ALA A 141 4.75 -8.76 -1.23
C ALA A 141 5.49 -7.69 -2.06
N ALA A 142 4.78 -7.02 -2.97
CA ALA A 142 5.33 -5.94 -3.78
C ALA A 142 5.73 -4.73 -2.93
N GLU A 143 4.93 -4.38 -1.94
CA GLU A 143 5.23 -3.29 -1.01
C GLU A 143 6.48 -3.61 -0.15
N ARG A 144 6.62 -4.83 0.34
CA ARG A 144 7.81 -5.25 1.11
C ARG A 144 9.08 -5.23 0.26
N ILE A 145 9.01 -5.69 -1.00
CA ILE A 145 10.14 -5.59 -1.94
C ILE A 145 10.53 -4.13 -2.16
N LYS A 146 9.54 -3.25 -2.38
CA LYS A 146 9.76 -1.81 -2.60
C LYS A 146 10.36 -1.13 -1.36
N ALA A 147 9.91 -1.51 -0.16
CA ALA A 147 10.43 -1.00 1.10
C ALA A 147 11.93 -1.30 1.28
N LYS A 148 12.41 -2.40 0.72
CA LYS A 148 13.85 -2.78 0.71
C LYS A 148 14.61 -2.29 -0.54
N GLY A 149 14.06 -1.36 -1.31
CA GLY A 149 14.70 -0.77 -2.49
C GLY A 149 14.61 -1.62 -3.78
N GLY A 150 13.91 -2.76 -3.74
CA GLY A 150 13.68 -3.64 -4.89
C GLY A 150 12.57 -3.12 -5.82
N LYS A 151 12.49 -3.74 -7.01
CA LYS A 151 11.45 -3.46 -8.01
C LYS A 151 10.65 -4.71 -8.32
N THR A 152 9.35 -4.55 -8.62
CA THR A 152 8.52 -5.64 -9.14
C THR A 152 8.22 -5.45 -10.62
N SER A 153 8.07 -6.57 -11.34
CA SER A 153 7.68 -6.57 -12.75
C SER A 153 6.56 -7.58 -12.99
N SER A 154 5.72 -7.28 -13.96
CA SER A 154 4.63 -8.17 -14.38
C SER A 154 5.10 -9.32 -15.28
N SER A 155 6.29 -9.21 -15.87
CA SER A 155 6.83 -10.20 -16.82
C SER A 155 8.26 -10.58 -16.51
N VAL A 156 8.59 -11.87 -16.77
CA VAL A 156 9.96 -12.40 -16.62
C VAL A 156 10.80 -12.03 -17.84
N SER A 157 12.01 -11.54 -17.60
CA SER A 157 13.01 -11.21 -18.62
C SER A 157 14.43 -11.48 -18.10
N LYS A 158 15.44 -11.34 -18.95
CA LYS A 158 16.87 -11.44 -18.56
C LYS A 158 17.29 -10.42 -17.48
N LYS A 159 16.47 -9.35 -17.26
CA LYS A 159 16.69 -8.34 -16.22
C LYS A 159 16.01 -8.71 -14.89
N THR A 160 15.25 -9.80 -14.86
CA THR A 160 14.61 -10.29 -13.63
C THR A 160 15.65 -10.96 -12.75
N SER A 161 15.76 -10.55 -11.51
CA SER A 161 16.70 -11.11 -10.53
C SER A 161 16.12 -12.36 -9.87
N TYR A 162 14.84 -12.30 -9.52
CA TYR A 162 14.15 -13.38 -8.80
C TYR A 162 12.73 -13.57 -9.32
N VAL A 163 12.29 -14.82 -9.37
CA VAL A 163 10.87 -15.18 -9.54
C VAL A 163 10.41 -15.85 -8.27
N VAL A 164 9.43 -15.28 -7.60
CA VAL A 164 8.80 -15.86 -6.41
C VAL A 164 7.62 -16.71 -6.87
N ALA A 165 7.68 -18.00 -6.58
CA ALA A 165 6.67 -18.97 -6.96
C ALA A 165 5.89 -19.43 -5.72
N GLY A 166 4.63 -19.00 -5.63
CA GLY A 166 3.66 -19.55 -4.69
C GLY A 166 2.91 -20.74 -5.27
N ASP A 167 1.78 -21.08 -4.66
CA ASP A 167 0.93 -22.19 -5.10
C ASP A 167 0.35 -21.94 -6.50
N ASN A 168 0.29 -23.00 -7.31
CA ASN A 168 -0.19 -22.99 -8.69
C ASN A 168 0.48 -21.90 -9.55
N PRO A 169 1.82 -21.90 -9.65
CA PRO A 169 2.53 -20.95 -10.47
C PRO A 169 2.17 -21.15 -11.94
N GLY A 170 1.92 -20.06 -12.66
CA GLY A 170 1.59 -20.09 -14.09
C GLY A 170 2.84 -20.07 -14.99
N SER A 171 2.64 -19.81 -16.28
CA SER A 171 3.67 -19.79 -17.34
C SER A 171 4.91 -18.90 -17.06
N LYS A 172 4.87 -18.05 -16.05
CA LYS A 172 6.03 -17.26 -15.62
C LYS A 172 7.10 -18.12 -14.97
N LEU A 173 6.74 -19.24 -14.33
CA LEU A 173 7.70 -20.19 -13.76
C LEU A 173 8.51 -20.86 -14.87
N ASP A 174 7.84 -21.38 -15.90
CA ASP A 174 8.49 -22.03 -17.05
C ASP A 174 9.45 -21.04 -17.75
N LYS A 175 8.99 -19.80 -17.88
CA LYS A 175 9.81 -18.74 -18.49
C LYS A 175 11.04 -18.41 -17.64
N ALA A 176 10.92 -18.43 -16.32
CA ALA A 176 12.06 -18.24 -15.41
C ALA A 176 13.09 -19.36 -15.55
N GLN A 177 12.65 -20.61 -15.60
CA GLN A 177 13.49 -21.78 -15.80
C GLN A 177 14.25 -21.68 -17.14
N ASN A 178 13.54 -21.37 -18.23
CA ASN A 178 14.12 -21.23 -19.56
C ASN A 178 15.15 -20.11 -19.67
N LEU A 179 15.01 -19.03 -18.87
CA LEU A 179 15.93 -17.90 -18.85
C LEU A 179 17.03 -18.04 -17.79
N GLY A 180 17.03 -19.09 -16.98
CA GLY A 180 17.99 -19.29 -15.89
C GLY A 180 17.85 -18.26 -14.75
N VAL A 181 16.64 -17.71 -14.56
CA VAL A 181 16.36 -16.76 -13.47
C VAL A 181 16.19 -17.54 -12.16
N ILE A 182 16.74 -17.03 -11.08
CA ILE A 182 16.62 -17.63 -9.75
C ILE A 182 15.15 -17.67 -9.32
N ILE A 183 14.68 -18.87 -8.97
CA ILE A 183 13.32 -19.10 -8.48
C ILE A 183 13.39 -19.26 -6.97
N LEU A 184 12.55 -18.55 -6.26
CA LEU A 184 12.39 -18.60 -4.82
C LEU A 184 11.02 -19.17 -4.48
N ASN A 185 10.95 -20.09 -3.53
CA ASN A 185 9.71 -20.43 -2.87
C ASN A 185 9.33 -19.33 -1.84
N GLU A 186 8.16 -19.47 -1.22
CA GLU A 186 7.67 -18.45 -0.27
C GLU A 186 8.57 -18.32 0.96
N ASP A 187 9.08 -19.42 1.51
CA ASP A 187 9.97 -19.43 2.68
C ASP A 187 11.32 -18.74 2.38
N GLU A 188 11.87 -18.98 1.20
CA GLU A 188 13.10 -18.33 0.74
C GLU A 188 12.87 -16.84 0.51
N PHE A 189 11.72 -16.51 -0.05
CA PHE A 189 11.33 -15.11 -0.24
C PHE A 189 11.16 -14.38 1.10
N LEU A 190 10.48 -15.00 2.07
CA LEU A 190 10.32 -14.43 3.42
C LEU A 190 11.66 -14.15 4.10
N LYS A 191 12.66 -15.00 3.92
CA LYS A 191 14.02 -14.76 4.46
C LYS A 191 14.70 -13.53 3.84
N ILE A 192 14.36 -13.20 2.60
CA ILE A 192 14.94 -12.05 1.89
C ILE A 192 14.22 -10.74 2.27
N ILE A 193 12.91 -10.82 2.46
CA ILE A 193 12.13 -9.62 2.80
C ILE A 193 11.97 -9.37 4.31
N GLY A 194 12.40 -10.30 5.14
CA GLY A 194 12.52 -10.19 6.60
C GLY A 194 11.21 -10.24 7.31
#